data_60396cb2d850770bd8dcccce06d916f0
#
_entry.id   60396cb2d850770bd8dcccce06d916f0
#
_cell.length_a   1.000
_cell.length_b   1.000
_cell.length_c   1.000
_cell.angle_alpha   90.00
_cell.angle_beta   90.00
_cell.angle_gamma   90.00
#
_symmetry.space_group_name_H-M   'P 1'
#
loop_
_entity.id
_entity.type
_entity.pdbx_description
1 polymer ?
#
loop_
_entity_poly.entity_id
_entity_poly.type
_entity_poly.pdbx_seq_one_letter_code
_entity_poly.pdbx_strand_id
1 'polypeptide(L)'
;MSEFLQSPLTITFRCDGETTDIPVGRTTFFERFYVDCTLETGHRFRRLRLMVHAKETLCVDGLEVSQPLAYAPADRLLSNGFQSWSETRTYAPGASIPRLRGITRPLMKHSGDEHLDWVPRGRGQLHSWTYTYRKQGEQYHLLGSLGEHTGFTCCVHDVPAGRLRALADVASLRIEHSFPLLDLYWTVGTETETMDRYARLLPEGTAPGAPTLGWTSWYRHYTGVSAAIVRDNLAQWQAAALPPGVFQIDDGWQAKIGDWLAFDADFPQGVAPVARDIRAAGHRAGLWLAPFICEAKSKLFAQHPEWLLKDSNGKPLKVAYNPGWSGWFYALDIYHPGVREYLTTVFVTVVERWGFELLKLDFLYAACLAPPTSKTRGQVMHDAIELLSDCCGKAEILACGVPLGSVFKKVAYCRTGADIHLRWEHRALAFVRHRERVSTLVALRTVLHRWALDGCVFGADPDVYLLRTDGQHLTPTQQYTVLLVNALCGRLLFTSDGVGEYDAEQRSELEALQYWAAAEVQSLKEVRPDVFQLAVTREGERYRALVNLTGKAQPVGEVTLEGYEGVVVTS
;
A
#
# COMPACT_ATOMS: atom_id res chain seq x y z
N MET A 1 20.98 5.24 26.32
CA MET A 1 20.50 4.48 25.12
C MET A 1 19.31 3.65 25.59
N SER A 2 18.21 3.57 24.83
CA SER A 2 17.04 2.80 25.28
C SER A 2 17.35 1.30 25.31
N GLU A 3 16.72 0.55 26.21
CA GLU A 3 16.82 -0.91 26.30
C GLU A 3 16.52 -1.58 24.95
N PHE A 4 15.56 -1.03 24.20
CA PHE A 4 15.21 -1.49 22.85
C PHE A 4 16.38 -1.53 21.87
N LEU A 5 17.31 -0.56 21.94
CA LEU A 5 18.51 -0.50 21.09
C LEU A 5 19.67 -1.33 21.63
N GLN A 6 19.66 -1.71 22.91
CA GLN A 6 20.75 -2.44 23.57
C GLN A 6 20.47 -3.93 23.72
N SER A 7 19.21 -4.36 23.60
CA SER A 7 18.84 -5.77 23.72
C SER A 7 19.66 -6.65 22.77
N PRO A 8 20.18 -7.80 23.22
CA PRO A 8 20.98 -8.67 22.39
C PRO A 8 20.19 -9.19 21.19
N LEU A 9 20.89 -9.39 20.07
CA LEU A 9 20.30 -9.99 18.87
C LEU A 9 20.72 -11.45 18.76
N THR A 10 19.77 -12.30 18.39
CA THR A 10 20.02 -13.68 17.95
C THR A 10 19.67 -13.76 16.47
N ILE A 11 20.56 -14.33 15.65
CA ILE A 11 20.38 -14.49 14.21
C ILE A 11 20.43 -15.99 13.92
N THR A 12 19.35 -16.52 13.38
CA THR A 12 19.23 -17.95 13.04
C THR A 12 19.03 -18.07 11.53
N PHE A 13 19.99 -18.69 10.86
CA PHE A 13 19.97 -18.98 9.43
C PHE A 13 19.74 -20.46 9.21
N ARG A 14 18.82 -20.79 8.31
CA ARG A 14 18.48 -22.16 7.91
C ARG A 14 18.73 -22.34 6.42
N CYS A 15 19.55 -23.31 6.07
CA CYS A 15 19.82 -23.68 4.69
C CYS A 15 20.08 -25.19 4.57
N ASP A 16 19.59 -25.81 3.49
CA ASP A 16 19.74 -27.24 3.18
C ASP A 16 19.33 -28.16 4.34
N GLY A 17 18.28 -27.75 5.10
CA GLY A 17 17.77 -28.46 6.27
C GLY A 17 18.57 -28.27 7.57
N GLU A 18 19.71 -27.56 7.52
CA GLU A 18 20.53 -27.27 8.69
C GLU A 18 20.19 -25.89 9.29
N THR A 19 20.35 -25.77 10.60
CA THR A 19 20.15 -24.52 11.35
C THR A 19 21.46 -24.06 11.95
N THR A 20 21.82 -22.80 11.70
CA THR A 20 23.07 -22.20 12.14
C THR A 20 22.82 -20.84 12.78
N ASP A 21 23.38 -20.62 13.97
CA ASP A 21 23.37 -19.30 14.60
C ASP A 21 24.54 -18.45 14.09
N ILE A 22 24.23 -17.22 13.62
CA ILE A 22 25.22 -16.28 13.08
C ILE A 22 25.62 -15.31 14.18
N PRO A 23 26.91 -15.25 14.55
CA PRO A 23 27.41 -14.27 15.51
C PRO A 23 27.25 -12.83 14.99
N VAL A 24 26.75 -11.96 15.86
CA VAL A 24 26.48 -10.56 15.51
C VAL A 24 27.79 -9.75 15.43
N GLY A 25 27.88 -8.89 14.42
CA GLY A 25 28.94 -7.88 14.30
C GLY A 25 30.30 -8.42 13.84
N ARG A 26 30.34 -9.56 13.18
CA ARG A 26 31.60 -10.12 12.63
C ARG A 26 31.35 -11.02 11.43
N THR A 27 32.38 -11.20 10.60
CA THR A 27 32.43 -12.24 9.57
C THR A 27 32.60 -13.61 10.20
N THR A 28 31.78 -14.57 9.78
CA THR A 28 31.83 -15.95 10.29
C THR A 28 31.91 -16.93 9.14
N PHE A 29 32.90 -17.84 9.20
CA PHE A 29 33.17 -18.83 8.17
C PHE A 29 32.60 -20.19 8.55
N PHE A 30 31.90 -20.79 7.61
CA PHE A 30 31.38 -22.15 7.63
C PHE A 30 32.01 -22.94 6.47
N GLU A 31 31.78 -24.24 6.44
CA GLU A 31 32.36 -25.10 5.40
C GLU A 31 31.90 -24.66 4.00
N ARG A 32 30.60 -24.51 3.80
CA ARG A 32 29.95 -24.27 2.52
C ARG A 32 29.71 -22.78 2.18
N PHE A 33 29.84 -21.90 3.17
CA PHE A 33 29.59 -20.46 3.00
C PHE A 33 30.30 -19.65 4.07
N TYR A 34 30.28 -18.33 3.94
CA TYR A 34 30.55 -17.43 5.05
C TYR A 34 29.52 -16.29 5.07
N VAL A 35 29.37 -15.66 6.21
CA VAL A 35 28.41 -14.56 6.43
C VAL A 35 29.13 -13.34 6.96
N ASP A 36 28.98 -12.22 6.26
CA ASP A 36 29.35 -10.92 6.78
C ASP A 36 28.16 -10.33 7.54
N CYS A 37 28.32 -10.20 8.84
CA CYS A 37 27.34 -9.59 9.72
C CYS A 37 27.89 -8.28 10.26
N THR A 38 27.32 -7.14 9.85
CA THR A 38 27.72 -5.82 10.35
C THR A 38 26.64 -5.25 11.24
N LEU A 39 27.02 -4.72 12.41
CA LEU A 39 26.13 -4.02 13.34
C LEU A 39 26.68 -2.61 13.58
N GLU A 40 25.97 -1.61 13.07
CA GLU A 40 26.22 -0.20 13.35
C GLU A 40 25.32 0.26 14.50
N THR A 41 25.87 1.02 15.44
CA THR A 41 25.12 1.54 16.60
C THR A 41 25.38 3.03 16.78
N GLY A 42 24.34 3.77 17.09
CA GLY A 42 24.39 5.19 17.40
C GLY A 42 23.50 5.56 18.60
N HIS A 43 23.42 6.82 18.93
CA HIS A 43 22.69 7.29 20.11
C HIS A 43 21.19 6.89 20.09
N ARG A 44 20.55 6.94 18.91
CA ARG A 44 19.11 6.67 18.74
C ARG A 44 18.81 5.60 17.68
N PHE A 45 19.82 4.85 17.23
CA PHE A 45 19.62 3.84 16.22
C PHE A 45 20.62 2.68 16.35
N ARG A 46 20.24 1.58 15.70
CA ARG A 46 21.16 0.52 15.27
C ARG A 46 20.75 0.02 13.90
N ARG A 47 21.70 -0.48 13.12
CA ARG A 47 21.49 -1.08 11.81
C ARG A 47 22.23 -2.39 11.70
N LEU A 48 21.55 -3.44 11.29
CA LEU A 48 22.11 -4.77 11.07
C LEU A 48 22.05 -5.11 9.59
N ARG A 49 23.18 -5.48 9.02
CA ARG A 49 23.26 -5.99 7.63
C ARG A 49 23.85 -7.38 7.62
N LEU A 50 23.25 -8.25 6.79
CA LEU A 50 23.69 -9.61 6.58
C LEU A 50 23.91 -9.87 5.10
N MET A 51 25.14 -10.28 4.76
CA MET A 51 25.53 -10.74 3.43
C MET A 51 26.02 -12.19 3.55
N VAL A 52 25.42 -13.11 2.79
CA VAL A 52 25.93 -14.46 2.67
C VAL A 52 26.78 -14.59 1.41
N HIS A 53 27.86 -15.34 1.51
CA HIS A 53 28.78 -15.64 0.42
C HIS A 53 28.86 -17.15 0.26
N ALA A 54 28.19 -17.69 -0.73
CA ALA A 54 28.16 -19.12 -1.01
C ALA A 54 29.45 -19.57 -1.67
N LYS A 55 30.05 -20.67 -1.19
CA LYS A 55 31.15 -21.40 -1.85
C LYS A 55 30.61 -22.51 -2.75
N GLU A 56 29.40 -22.98 -2.43
CA GLU A 56 28.59 -23.95 -3.14
C GLU A 56 27.14 -23.46 -3.19
N THR A 57 26.33 -23.97 -4.10
CA THR A 57 24.91 -23.63 -4.15
C THR A 57 24.24 -23.95 -2.80
N LEU A 58 23.60 -22.96 -2.20
CA LEU A 58 22.81 -23.08 -0.98
C LEU A 58 21.32 -23.00 -1.30
N CYS A 59 20.51 -23.83 -0.67
CA CYS A 59 19.06 -23.68 -0.67
C CYS A 59 18.62 -23.10 0.68
N VAL A 60 18.14 -21.87 0.66
CA VAL A 60 17.75 -21.16 1.89
C VAL A 60 16.36 -21.61 2.34
N ASP A 61 16.25 -22.08 3.59
CA ASP A 61 14.98 -22.48 4.22
C ASP A 61 14.38 -21.33 5.05
N GLY A 62 15.21 -20.38 5.52
CA GLY A 62 14.74 -19.20 6.23
C GLY A 62 15.83 -18.43 6.98
N LEU A 63 15.49 -17.20 7.32
CA LEU A 63 16.33 -16.33 8.16
C LEU A 63 15.44 -15.62 9.18
N GLU A 64 15.88 -15.64 10.43
CA GLU A 64 15.24 -14.94 11.54
C GLU A 64 16.28 -14.12 12.32
N VAL A 65 15.91 -12.88 12.61
CA VAL A 65 16.59 -12.04 13.62
C VAL A 65 15.62 -11.81 14.76
N SER A 66 16.03 -12.08 15.99
CA SER A 66 15.16 -11.87 17.16
C SER A 66 15.89 -11.11 18.27
N GLN A 67 15.11 -10.38 19.06
CA GLN A 67 15.56 -9.69 20.26
C GLN A 67 14.55 -9.86 21.40
N PRO A 68 15.00 -9.97 22.66
CA PRO A 68 14.13 -9.88 23.83
C PRO A 68 13.40 -8.52 23.84
N LEU A 69 12.11 -8.55 24.13
CA LEU A 69 11.29 -7.34 24.26
C LEU A 69 10.14 -7.61 25.24
N ALA A 70 10.14 -6.88 26.35
CA ALA A 70 9.02 -6.91 27.30
C ALA A 70 7.87 -6.02 26.79
N TYR A 71 6.63 -6.48 26.99
CA TYR A 71 5.42 -5.79 26.56
C TYR A 71 4.56 -5.42 27.76
N ALA A 72 4.22 -4.13 27.89
CA ALA A 72 3.28 -3.65 28.89
C ALA A 72 1.83 -3.67 28.35
N PRO A 73 0.80 -3.88 29.17
CA PRO A 73 -0.60 -3.88 28.72
C PRO A 73 -1.04 -2.60 28.00
N ALA A 74 -0.40 -1.47 28.31
CA ALA A 74 -0.69 -0.17 27.70
C ALA A 74 0.00 0.04 26.35
N ASP A 75 0.96 -0.81 25.96
CA ASP A 75 1.66 -0.69 24.69
C ASP A 75 0.69 -0.82 23.52
N ARG A 76 1.05 -0.17 22.41
CA ARG A 76 0.37 -0.34 21.11
C ARG A 76 1.39 -0.83 20.09
N LEU A 77 1.03 -1.89 19.39
CA LEU A 77 1.91 -2.62 18.46
C LEU A 77 1.36 -2.48 17.05
N LEU A 78 2.12 -1.88 16.15
CA LEU A 78 1.70 -1.71 14.76
C LEU A 78 1.72 -3.05 14.04
N SER A 79 0.62 -3.36 13.37
CA SER A 79 0.53 -4.38 12.33
C SER A 79 0.30 -3.70 10.99
N ASN A 80 1.38 -3.40 10.25
CA ASN A 80 1.29 -2.92 8.89
C ASN A 80 1.01 -4.10 7.95
N GLY A 81 -0.02 -3.96 7.12
CA GLY A 81 -0.44 -5.01 6.19
C GLY A 81 0.55 -5.24 5.06
N PHE A 82 0.46 -6.39 4.38
CA PHE A 82 1.40 -6.86 3.36
C PHE A 82 1.48 -5.91 2.16
N GLN A 83 0.33 -5.46 1.69
CA GLN A 83 0.26 -4.63 0.50
C GLN A 83 -0.60 -3.37 0.75
N SER A 84 -0.68 -2.48 -0.23
CA SER A 84 -1.29 -1.16 -0.10
C SER A 84 -2.75 -1.19 0.39
N TRP A 85 -3.56 -2.21 0.02
CA TRP A 85 -4.95 -2.37 0.48
C TRP A 85 -5.08 -3.04 1.85
N SER A 86 -4.03 -3.73 2.33
CA SER A 86 -4.13 -4.52 3.56
C SER A 86 -4.33 -3.62 4.77
N GLU A 87 -5.31 -3.99 5.62
CA GLU A 87 -5.60 -3.27 6.86
C GLU A 87 -4.35 -3.09 7.70
N THR A 88 -4.10 -1.84 8.07
CA THR A 88 -3.01 -1.43 8.98
C THR A 88 -3.62 -0.76 10.20
N ARG A 89 -3.21 -1.21 11.39
CA ARG A 89 -3.65 -0.66 12.66
C ARG A 89 -2.75 -1.07 13.82
N THR A 90 -2.92 -0.41 14.95
CA THR A 90 -2.31 -0.84 16.19
C THR A 90 -3.16 -1.88 16.94
N TYR A 91 -2.49 -2.76 17.67
CA TYR A 91 -3.09 -3.75 18.56
C TYR A 91 -2.53 -3.64 19.97
N ALA A 92 -3.35 -4.00 20.97
CA ALA A 92 -2.85 -4.27 22.31
C ALA A 92 -2.07 -5.59 22.35
N PRO A 93 -1.08 -5.73 23.24
CA PRO A 93 -0.42 -7.01 23.49
C PRO A 93 -1.44 -8.12 23.80
N GLY A 94 -1.25 -9.29 23.28
CA GLY A 94 -2.18 -10.43 23.45
C GLY A 94 -3.40 -10.44 22.53
N ALA A 95 -3.57 -9.43 21.66
CA ALA A 95 -4.58 -9.47 20.60
C ALA A 95 -4.26 -10.52 19.53
N SER A 96 -5.15 -10.70 18.57
CA SER A 96 -4.95 -11.55 17.40
C SER A 96 -5.32 -10.78 16.14
N ILE A 97 -4.52 -10.92 15.11
CA ILE A 97 -4.85 -10.38 13.78
C ILE A 97 -5.97 -11.25 13.18
N PRO A 98 -7.05 -10.65 12.67
CA PRO A 98 -8.13 -11.40 12.02
C PRO A 98 -7.60 -12.21 10.83
N ARG A 99 -8.03 -13.47 10.73
CA ARG A 99 -7.70 -14.36 9.62
C ARG A 99 -8.90 -14.56 8.71
N LEU A 100 -8.65 -14.63 7.41
CA LEU A 100 -9.65 -14.96 6.41
C LEU A 100 -10.32 -16.30 6.73
N ARG A 101 -11.66 -16.35 6.73
CA ARG A 101 -12.39 -17.59 6.98
C ARG A 101 -12.17 -18.60 5.86
N GLY A 102 -11.99 -19.87 6.21
CA GLY A 102 -11.56 -20.93 5.29
C GLY A 102 -12.41 -21.08 4.03
N ILE A 103 -13.73 -20.83 4.11
CA ILE A 103 -14.66 -20.95 2.96
C ILE A 103 -14.34 -19.97 1.82
N THR A 104 -13.77 -18.79 2.12
CA THR A 104 -13.43 -17.78 1.12
C THR A 104 -11.95 -17.76 0.76
N ARG A 105 -11.11 -18.51 1.49
CA ARG A 105 -9.68 -18.56 1.26
C ARG A 105 -9.28 -18.90 -0.19
N PRO A 106 -9.92 -19.88 -0.88
CA PRO A 106 -9.58 -20.17 -2.28
C PRO A 106 -9.76 -19.00 -3.25
N LEU A 107 -10.69 -18.08 -2.94
CA LEU A 107 -11.04 -16.93 -3.81
C LEU A 107 -10.19 -15.69 -3.53
N MET A 108 -9.68 -15.52 -2.29
CA MET A 108 -9.16 -14.24 -1.79
C MET A 108 -7.77 -14.33 -1.15
N LYS A 109 -7.16 -15.52 -1.01
CA LYS A 109 -5.92 -15.69 -0.23
C LYS A 109 -4.72 -14.92 -0.78
N HIS A 110 -4.70 -14.61 -2.07
CA HIS A 110 -3.58 -13.96 -2.73
C HIS A 110 -3.66 -12.43 -2.68
N SER A 111 -4.83 -11.84 -2.36
CA SER A 111 -4.95 -10.39 -2.22
C SER A 111 -4.21 -9.82 -1.00
N GLY A 112 -3.81 -10.66 -0.05
CA GLY A 112 -3.01 -10.32 1.11
C GLY A 112 -1.96 -11.39 1.39
N ASP A 113 -1.61 -11.58 2.66
CA ASP A 113 -0.58 -12.52 3.10
C ASP A 113 -1.11 -13.92 3.49
N GLU A 114 -2.40 -14.20 3.31
CA GLU A 114 -3.03 -15.47 3.71
C GLU A 114 -2.50 -16.70 2.95
N HIS A 115 -1.83 -16.50 1.83
CA HIS A 115 -1.15 -17.56 1.08
C HIS A 115 0.26 -17.87 1.60
N LEU A 116 0.80 -17.07 2.53
CA LEU A 116 2.11 -17.25 3.12
C LEU A 116 1.98 -18.04 4.44
N ASP A 117 2.03 -19.36 4.35
CA ASP A 117 1.77 -20.25 5.49
C ASP A 117 2.85 -20.18 6.59
N TRP A 118 4.04 -19.65 6.28
CA TRP A 118 5.14 -19.47 7.21
C TRP A 118 4.99 -18.25 8.16
N VAL A 119 4.06 -17.35 7.89
CA VAL A 119 3.81 -16.17 8.73
C VAL A 119 3.16 -16.58 10.05
N PRO A 120 3.74 -16.22 11.22
CA PRO A 120 3.16 -16.54 12.52
C PRO A 120 1.81 -15.84 12.74
N ARG A 121 0.80 -16.58 13.22
CA ARG A 121 -0.58 -16.08 13.38
C ARG A 121 -1.25 -16.54 14.68
N GLY A 122 -0.46 -16.88 15.70
CA GLY A 122 -0.96 -17.25 17.01
C GLY A 122 -1.54 -16.04 17.78
N ARG A 123 -2.24 -16.30 18.87
CA ARG A 123 -2.68 -15.24 19.78
C ARG A 123 -1.47 -14.53 20.38
N GLY A 124 -1.43 -13.18 20.30
CA GLY A 124 -0.29 -12.38 20.72
C GLY A 124 0.92 -12.44 19.79
N GLN A 125 0.81 -13.08 18.61
CA GLN A 125 1.78 -13.01 17.53
C GLN A 125 1.25 -12.03 16.49
N LEU A 126 1.69 -10.76 16.60
CA LEU A 126 1.22 -9.67 15.75
C LEU A 126 2.28 -9.40 14.69
N HIS A 127 2.02 -9.86 13.47
CA HIS A 127 2.92 -9.65 12.35
C HIS A 127 2.68 -8.31 11.65
N SER A 128 3.72 -7.78 11.03
CA SER A 128 3.77 -6.50 10.34
C SER A 128 4.77 -6.59 9.20
N TRP A 129 4.45 -6.05 8.04
CA TRP A 129 5.30 -6.11 6.86
C TRP A 129 6.11 -4.82 6.68
N THR A 130 7.33 -4.93 6.23
CA THR A 130 8.29 -3.84 5.94
C THR A 130 8.76 -3.11 7.19
N TYR A 131 7.85 -2.64 8.04
CA TYR A 131 8.18 -2.00 9.32
C TYR A 131 7.12 -2.26 10.38
N THR A 132 7.53 -2.10 11.63
CA THR A 132 6.63 -2.11 12.78
C THR A 132 7.12 -1.13 13.83
N TYR A 133 6.28 -0.79 14.77
CA TYR A 133 6.68 -0.11 15.98
C TYR A 133 5.94 -0.63 17.22
N ARG A 134 6.59 -0.48 18.37
CA ARG A 134 5.94 -0.48 19.68
C ARG A 134 5.82 0.97 20.14
N LYS A 135 4.60 1.44 20.36
CA LYS A 135 4.34 2.72 21.02
C LYS A 135 4.21 2.51 22.52
N GLN A 136 5.01 3.22 23.31
CA GLN A 136 5.03 3.23 24.76
C GLN A 136 4.94 4.68 25.26
N GLY A 137 3.78 5.09 25.75
CA GLY A 137 3.50 6.51 26.00
C GLY A 137 3.63 7.33 24.72
N GLU A 138 4.50 8.33 24.70
CA GLU A 138 4.77 9.18 23.53
C GLU A 138 6.00 8.69 22.72
N GLN A 139 6.62 7.60 23.13
CA GLN A 139 7.79 7.05 22.44
C GLN A 139 7.43 5.92 21.49
N TYR A 140 8.01 5.96 20.30
CA TYR A 140 7.93 4.95 19.27
C TYR A 140 9.27 4.22 19.17
N HIS A 141 9.22 2.91 19.24
CA HIS A 141 10.34 2.00 19.05
C HIS A 141 10.14 1.30 17.70
N LEU A 142 10.72 1.87 16.65
CA LEU A 142 10.52 1.41 15.27
C LEU A 142 11.60 0.39 14.89
N LEU A 143 11.17 -0.69 14.23
CA LEU A 143 11.98 -1.62 13.45
C LEU A 143 11.50 -1.57 12.00
N GLY A 144 12.40 -1.26 11.06
CA GLY A 144 12.10 -1.22 9.62
C GLY A 144 13.14 -1.96 8.79
N SER A 145 12.71 -2.52 7.68
CA SER A 145 13.55 -3.14 6.67
C SER A 145 14.01 -2.10 5.64
N LEU A 146 15.29 -2.12 5.30
CA LEU A 146 15.87 -1.35 4.19
C LEU A 146 16.17 -2.25 2.98
N GLY A 147 15.92 -3.56 3.11
CA GLY A 147 16.25 -4.60 2.13
C GLY A 147 15.06 -5.19 1.37
N GLU A 148 13.91 -4.51 1.29
CA GLU A 148 12.69 -5.04 0.65
C GLU A 148 12.89 -5.46 -0.82
N HIS A 149 13.87 -4.86 -1.51
CA HIS A 149 14.26 -5.21 -2.88
C HIS A 149 15.02 -6.54 -2.99
N THR A 150 15.49 -7.10 -1.89
CA THR A 150 16.18 -8.40 -1.85
C THR A 150 15.33 -9.50 -1.24
N GLY A 151 14.38 -9.15 -0.36
CA GLY A 151 13.43 -10.06 0.25
C GLY A 151 12.52 -9.31 1.20
N PHE A 152 11.22 -9.61 1.16
CA PHE A 152 10.27 -8.96 2.06
C PHE A 152 10.56 -9.34 3.50
N THR A 153 10.36 -8.39 4.40
CA THR A 153 10.56 -8.59 5.84
C THR A 153 9.23 -8.60 6.58
N CYS A 154 8.98 -9.70 7.28
CA CYS A 154 7.86 -9.84 8.22
C CYS A 154 8.35 -9.66 9.65
N CYS A 155 8.04 -8.52 10.27
CA CYS A 155 8.28 -8.27 11.69
C CYS A 155 7.18 -8.92 12.52
N VAL A 156 7.51 -9.52 13.68
CA VAL A 156 6.54 -10.19 14.55
C VAL A 156 6.76 -9.78 15.99
N HIS A 157 5.79 -9.10 16.59
CA HIS A 157 5.70 -8.97 18.04
C HIS A 157 5.20 -10.30 18.62
N ASP A 158 6.10 -11.13 19.10
CA ASP A 158 5.78 -12.41 19.74
C ASP A 158 5.66 -12.17 21.25
N VAL A 159 4.48 -11.68 21.65
CA VAL A 159 4.20 -11.29 23.05
C VAL A 159 4.30 -12.47 24.02
N PRO A 160 3.77 -13.67 23.70
CA PRO A 160 3.92 -14.84 24.57
C PRO A 160 5.38 -15.25 24.79
N ALA A 161 6.24 -15.07 23.80
CA ALA A 161 7.66 -15.40 23.89
C ALA A 161 8.53 -14.23 24.42
N GLY A 162 7.95 -13.05 24.65
CA GLY A 162 8.67 -11.87 25.12
C GLY A 162 9.76 -11.41 24.15
N ARG A 163 9.49 -11.40 22.83
CA ARG A 163 10.48 -11.00 21.81
C ARG A 163 9.88 -10.33 20.60
N LEU A 164 10.69 -9.50 19.94
CA LEU A 164 10.46 -8.98 18.60
C LEU A 164 11.30 -9.78 17.62
N ARG A 165 10.69 -10.23 16.52
CA ARG A 165 11.33 -11.04 15.48
C ARG A 165 11.22 -10.34 14.13
N ALA A 166 12.25 -10.48 13.28
CA ALA A 166 12.21 -10.14 11.87
C ALA A 166 12.50 -11.41 11.07
N LEU A 167 11.57 -11.79 10.21
CA LEU A 167 11.63 -12.97 9.34
C LEU A 167 11.80 -12.49 7.90
N ALA A 168 12.83 -12.97 7.21
CA ALA A 168 13.01 -12.66 5.80
C ALA A 168 12.24 -13.65 4.91
N ASP A 169 11.56 -13.16 3.88
CA ASP A 169 10.89 -13.97 2.86
C ASP A 169 11.90 -14.45 1.81
N VAL A 170 12.71 -15.42 2.20
CA VAL A 170 13.82 -15.98 1.41
C VAL A 170 13.74 -17.51 1.28
N ALA A 171 12.64 -18.12 1.73
CA ALA A 171 12.49 -19.58 1.66
C ALA A 171 12.50 -20.09 0.22
N SER A 172 13.24 -21.19 -0.01
CA SER A 172 13.49 -21.82 -1.31
C SER A 172 14.40 -21.02 -2.27
N LEU A 173 15.01 -19.92 -1.81
CA LEU A 173 16.00 -19.19 -2.61
C LEU A 173 17.27 -20.03 -2.78
N ARG A 174 17.72 -20.15 -4.02
CA ARG A 174 19.04 -20.74 -4.35
C ARG A 174 20.07 -19.64 -4.48
N ILE A 175 21.14 -19.73 -3.68
CA ILE A 175 22.25 -18.78 -3.68
C ILE A 175 23.49 -19.49 -4.22
N GLU A 176 24.05 -18.96 -5.30
CA GLU A 176 25.27 -19.51 -5.95
C GLU A 176 26.50 -18.62 -5.71
N HIS A 177 26.29 -17.36 -5.33
CA HIS A 177 27.31 -16.35 -5.11
C HIS A 177 27.05 -15.56 -3.84
N SER A 178 27.33 -14.26 -3.85
CA SER A 178 27.03 -13.36 -2.74
C SER A 178 25.58 -12.87 -2.82
N PHE A 179 24.88 -12.86 -1.67
CA PHE A 179 23.52 -12.40 -1.59
C PHE A 179 23.24 -11.57 -0.33
N PRO A 180 22.70 -10.35 -0.43
CA PRO A 180 22.30 -9.55 0.71
C PRO A 180 21.00 -10.09 1.30
N LEU A 181 21.09 -10.82 2.40
CA LEU A 181 19.97 -11.50 3.03
C LEU A 181 19.03 -10.55 3.76
N LEU A 182 19.56 -9.48 4.38
CA LEU A 182 18.78 -8.62 5.27
C LEU A 182 19.49 -7.29 5.54
N ASP A 183 18.70 -6.22 5.64
CA ASP A 183 19.13 -4.91 6.13
C ASP A 183 18.06 -4.33 7.03
N LEU A 184 18.30 -4.30 8.33
CA LEU A 184 17.33 -3.88 9.36
C LEU A 184 17.79 -2.63 10.08
N TYR A 185 16.85 -1.74 10.37
CA TYR A 185 17.09 -0.50 11.09
C TYR A 185 16.14 -0.36 12.28
N TRP A 186 16.70 -0.13 13.46
CA TRP A 186 15.98 0.19 14.68
C TRP A 186 16.21 1.65 15.04
N THR A 187 15.15 2.33 15.46
CA THR A 187 15.25 3.71 15.97
C THR A 187 14.20 4.00 17.03
N VAL A 188 14.42 5.05 17.83
CA VAL A 188 13.52 5.49 18.90
C VAL A 188 13.33 7.00 18.85
N GLY A 189 12.11 7.46 19.15
CA GLY A 189 11.75 8.88 19.13
C GLY A 189 10.24 9.08 19.05
N THR A 190 9.79 10.23 18.59
CA THR A 190 8.40 10.44 18.16
C THR A 190 8.14 9.67 16.85
N GLU A 191 6.86 9.56 16.45
CA GLU A 191 6.51 8.87 15.19
C GLU A 191 7.18 9.54 14.00
N THR A 192 7.05 10.85 13.85
CA THR A 192 7.66 11.64 12.78
C THR A 192 9.18 11.48 12.76
N GLU A 193 9.86 11.66 13.92
CA GLU A 193 11.33 11.50 14.00
C GLU A 193 11.80 10.10 13.59
N THR A 194 11.07 9.06 14.00
CA THR A 194 11.48 7.67 13.68
C THR A 194 11.25 7.37 12.21
N MET A 195 10.15 7.82 11.64
CA MET A 195 9.85 7.64 10.22
C MET A 195 10.80 8.44 9.33
N ASP A 196 11.11 9.70 9.67
CA ASP A 196 12.07 10.53 8.93
C ASP A 196 13.47 9.90 8.90
N ARG A 197 13.96 9.39 10.07
CA ARG A 197 15.27 8.71 10.11
C ARG A 197 15.27 7.44 9.27
N TYR A 198 14.20 6.68 9.30
CA TYR A 198 14.05 5.47 8.50
C TYR A 198 14.01 5.81 7.00
N ALA A 199 13.18 6.76 6.60
CA ALA A 199 13.02 7.15 5.20
C ALA A 199 14.30 7.75 4.57
N ARG A 200 15.12 8.45 5.36
CA ARG A 200 16.42 9.01 4.89
C ARG A 200 17.46 7.93 4.55
N LEU A 201 17.31 6.72 5.08
CA LEU A 201 18.21 5.60 4.78
C LEU A 201 17.78 4.79 3.56
N LEU A 202 16.55 4.98 3.09
CA LEU A 202 16.11 4.39 1.83
C LEU A 202 16.86 5.02 0.65
N PRO A 203 17.19 4.26 -0.39
CA PRO A 203 17.83 4.80 -1.59
C PRO A 203 17.08 6.02 -2.13
N GLU A 204 17.81 6.99 -2.64
CA GLU A 204 17.19 8.09 -3.37
C GLU A 204 16.51 7.58 -4.63
N GLY A 205 15.43 8.24 -5.05
CA GLY A 205 14.63 7.82 -6.19
C GLY A 205 13.55 8.84 -6.54
N THR A 206 12.37 8.37 -6.91
CA THR A 206 11.26 9.22 -7.31
C THR A 206 10.79 10.08 -6.15
N ALA A 207 10.68 11.38 -6.39
CA ALA A 207 10.11 12.32 -5.42
C ALA A 207 8.62 12.03 -5.20
N PRO A 208 8.10 12.23 -3.98
CA PRO A 208 6.67 12.16 -3.73
C PRO A 208 5.89 13.14 -4.61
N GLY A 209 4.77 12.66 -5.17
CA GLY A 209 3.89 13.49 -6.00
C GLY A 209 3.38 14.73 -5.24
N ALA A 210 3.14 15.82 -5.97
CA ALA A 210 2.62 17.05 -5.40
C ALA A 210 1.15 16.91 -4.96
N PRO A 211 0.69 17.65 -3.93
CA PRO A 211 -0.72 17.71 -3.58
C PRO A 211 -1.57 18.11 -4.79
N THR A 212 -2.58 17.32 -5.10
CA THR A 212 -3.38 17.46 -6.32
C THR A 212 -4.82 17.04 -6.06
N LEU A 213 -5.76 17.88 -6.51
CA LEU A 213 -7.16 17.49 -6.63
C LEU A 213 -7.39 16.72 -7.92
N GLY A 214 -8.46 15.92 -7.98
CA GLY A 214 -8.79 15.21 -9.21
C GLY A 214 -10.17 14.59 -9.21
N TRP A 215 -10.51 14.08 -10.38
CA TRP A 215 -11.71 13.30 -10.62
C TRP A 215 -11.31 11.91 -11.13
N THR A 216 -12.03 10.86 -10.65
CA THR A 216 -11.86 9.49 -11.12
C THR A 216 -13.21 8.85 -11.38
N SER A 217 -13.33 8.03 -12.41
CA SER A 217 -14.62 7.51 -12.85
C SER A 217 -15.18 6.39 -11.98
N TRP A 218 -14.39 5.73 -11.11
CA TRP A 218 -14.74 4.44 -10.53
C TRP A 218 -16.00 4.47 -9.66
N TYR A 219 -16.06 5.28 -8.63
CA TYR A 219 -17.07 5.17 -7.57
C TYR A 219 -18.50 5.65 -7.94
N ARG A 220 -18.68 6.22 -9.13
CA ARG A 220 -20.00 6.58 -9.65
C ARG A 220 -20.38 5.75 -10.87
N HIS A 221 -19.42 5.43 -11.73
CA HIS A 221 -19.69 4.87 -13.05
C HIS A 221 -19.21 3.41 -13.18
N TYR A 222 -18.26 2.96 -12.34
CA TYR A 222 -17.65 1.64 -12.44
C TYR A 222 -17.23 1.34 -13.90
N THR A 223 -17.46 0.13 -14.39
CA THR A 223 -17.17 -0.26 -15.77
C THR A 223 -18.11 0.36 -16.81
N GLY A 224 -19.10 1.14 -16.42
CA GLY A 224 -19.99 1.88 -17.32
C GLY A 224 -19.50 3.30 -17.66
N VAL A 225 -18.23 3.61 -17.43
CA VAL A 225 -17.63 4.88 -17.82
C VAL A 225 -17.58 5.01 -19.35
N SER A 226 -17.84 6.22 -19.87
CA SER A 226 -17.78 6.51 -21.30
C SER A 226 -17.04 7.82 -21.57
N ALA A 227 -16.63 8.03 -22.82
CA ALA A 227 -16.02 9.28 -23.26
C ALA A 227 -16.91 10.50 -23.01
N ALA A 228 -18.24 10.35 -23.12
CA ALA A 228 -19.22 11.41 -22.84
C ALA A 228 -19.24 11.77 -21.35
N ILE A 229 -19.26 10.76 -20.47
CA ILE A 229 -19.23 10.95 -19.00
C ILE A 229 -17.98 11.72 -18.58
N VAL A 230 -16.80 11.36 -19.09
CA VAL A 230 -15.54 12.05 -18.74
C VAL A 230 -15.60 13.52 -19.18
N ARG A 231 -16.09 13.81 -20.40
CA ARG A 231 -16.22 15.18 -20.90
C ARG A 231 -17.22 16.02 -20.12
N ASP A 232 -18.35 15.41 -19.72
CA ASP A 232 -19.35 16.09 -18.91
C ASP A 232 -18.78 16.49 -17.54
N ASN A 233 -18.12 15.59 -16.83
CA ASN A 233 -17.47 15.89 -15.55
C ASN A 233 -16.35 16.93 -15.71
N LEU A 234 -15.60 16.91 -16.81
CA LEU A 234 -14.59 17.91 -17.13
C LEU A 234 -15.22 19.31 -17.30
N ALA A 235 -16.34 19.40 -18.01
CA ALA A 235 -17.10 20.63 -18.19
C ALA A 235 -17.65 21.16 -16.84
N GLN A 236 -18.18 20.29 -16.01
CA GLN A 236 -18.66 20.65 -14.66
C GLN A 236 -17.52 21.18 -13.78
N TRP A 237 -16.33 20.54 -13.81
CA TRP A 237 -15.15 20.99 -13.06
C TRP A 237 -14.70 22.40 -13.47
N GLN A 238 -14.67 22.66 -14.78
CA GLN A 238 -14.36 23.98 -15.32
C GLN A 238 -15.41 25.03 -14.94
N ALA A 239 -16.71 24.69 -15.04
CA ALA A 239 -17.81 25.57 -14.65
C ALA A 239 -17.80 25.91 -13.15
N ALA A 240 -17.34 24.99 -12.31
CA ALA A 240 -17.14 25.20 -10.87
C ALA A 240 -15.85 25.99 -10.54
N ALA A 241 -15.07 26.39 -11.55
CA ALA A 241 -13.79 27.11 -11.40
C ALA A 241 -12.79 26.43 -10.46
N LEU A 242 -12.79 25.10 -10.42
CA LEU A 242 -11.86 24.32 -9.59
C LEU A 242 -10.45 24.35 -10.20
N PRO A 243 -9.40 24.23 -9.35
CA PRO A 243 -8.02 24.32 -9.82
C PRO A 243 -7.67 23.19 -10.80
N PRO A 244 -6.61 23.37 -11.61
CA PRO A 244 -6.05 22.28 -12.42
C PRO A 244 -5.76 21.04 -11.59
N GLY A 245 -6.18 19.89 -12.09
CA GLY A 245 -6.07 18.62 -11.37
C GLY A 245 -5.80 17.43 -12.30
N VAL A 246 -6.08 16.24 -11.81
CA VAL A 246 -6.00 14.99 -12.58
C VAL A 246 -7.41 14.51 -12.93
N PHE A 247 -7.65 14.17 -14.19
CA PHE A 247 -8.84 13.46 -14.64
C PHE A 247 -8.44 12.05 -15.01
N GLN A 248 -8.82 11.07 -14.18
CA GLN A 248 -8.47 9.67 -14.33
C GLN A 248 -9.65 8.85 -14.84
N ILE A 249 -9.42 8.15 -15.95
CA ILE A 249 -10.33 7.11 -16.45
C ILE A 249 -9.92 5.81 -15.77
N ASP A 250 -10.81 5.26 -14.93
CA ASP A 250 -10.62 4.00 -14.21
C ASP A 250 -11.06 2.80 -15.07
N ASP A 251 -11.15 1.58 -14.49
CA ASP A 251 -11.58 0.34 -15.17
C ASP A 251 -12.88 0.53 -15.95
N GLY A 252 -12.95 0.00 -17.18
CA GLY A 252 -14.12 0.07 -18.07
C GLY A 252 -13.86 0.68 -19.45
N TRP A 253 -12.68 1.25 -19.69
CA TRP A 253 -12.32 1.81 -21.00
C TRP A 253 -11.80 0.75 -21.98
N GLN A 254 -11.21 -0.33 -21.50
CA GLN A 254 -10.62 -1.43 -22.25
C GLN A 254 -11.63 -2.54 -22.52
N ALA A 255 -11.46 -3.25 -23.62
CA ALA A 255 -12.34 -4.36 -24.01
C ALA A 255 -12.35 -5.49 -22.96
N LYS A 256 -11.17 -5.85 -22.44
CA LYS A 256 -10.96 -6.88 -21.41
C LYS A 256 -9.68 -6.60 -20.63
N ILE A 257 -9.64 -7.05 -19.36
CA ILE A 257 -8.43 -6.99 -18.55
C ILE A 257 -7.32 -7.82 -19.22
N GLY A 258 -6.24 -7.15 -19.56
CA GLY A 258 -5.13 -7.73 -20.33
C GLY A 258 -5.10 -7.28 -21.79
N ASP A 259 -6.22 -6.88 -22.38
CA ASP A 259 -6.30 -6.43 -23.80
C ASP A 259 -6.19 -4.88 -23.87
N TRP A 260 -5.08 -4.33 -23.40
CA TRP A 260 -4.88 -2.89 -23.15
C TRP A 260 -4.83 -2.01 -24.42
N LEU A 261 -4.76 -2.58 -25.62
CA LEU A 261 -4.80 -1.83 -26.88
C LEU A 261 -6.15 -1.97 -27.62
N ALA A 262 -7.14 -2.59 -26.95
CA ALA A 262 -8.51 -2.73 -27.45
C ALA A 262 -9.48 -2.00 -26.52
N PHE A 263 -10.46 -1.30 -27.09
CA PHE A 263 -11.38 -0.43 -26.37
C PHE A 263 -12.74 -1.09 -26.17
N ASP A 264 -13.43 -0.68 -25.11
CA ASP A 264 -14.86 -0.96 -24.93
C ASP A 264 -15.71 -0.15 -25.92
N ALA A 265 -16.94 -0.57 -26.13
CA ALA A 265 -17.89 0.09 -27.03
C ALA A 265 -18.20 1.53 -26.63
N ASP A 266 -18.08 1.87 -25.35
CA ASP A 266 -18.29 3.21 -24.81
C ASP A 266 -17.12 4.19 -25.12
N PHE A 267 -16.03 3.67 -25.68
CA PHE A 267 -14.89 4.42 -26.22
C PHE A 267 -14.64 4.11 -27.72
N PRO A 268 -15.60 4.36 -28.62
CA PRO A 268 -15.52 3.91 -30.01
C PRO A 268 -14.38 4.56 -30.81
N GLN A 269 -13.84 5.68 -30.36
CA GLN A 269 -12.66 6.35 -30.92
C GLN A 269 -11.40 6.14 -30.08
N GLY A 270 -11.47 5.24 -29.09
CA GLY A 270 -10.44 5.05 -28.07
C GLY A 270 -10.35 6.18 -27.04
N VAL A 271 -9.38 6.09 -26.15
CA VAL A 271 -9.20 7.04 -25.02
C VAL A 271 -8.33 8.25 -25.38
N ALA A 272 -7.54 8.20 -26.47
CA ALA A 272 -6.63 9.28 -26.86
C ALA A 272 -7.34 10.63 -27.15
N PRO A 273 -8.53 10.69 -27.78
CA PRO A 273 -9.29 11.94 -27.92
C PRO A 273 -9.68 12.53 -26.56
N VAL A 274 -10.09 11.69 -25.61
CA VAL A 274 -10.49 12.13 -24.27
C VAL A 274 -9.27 12.69 -23.50
N ALA A 275 -8.13 12.02 -23.57
CA ALA A 275 -6.89 12.54 -22.99
C ALA A 275 -6.48 13.91 -23.56
N ARG A 276 -6.68 14.12 -24.87
CA ARG A 276 -6.45 15.44 -25.49
C ARG A 276 -7.39 16.51 -24.95
N ASP A 277 -8.68 16.19 -24.78
CA ASP A 277 -9.70 17.11 -24.27
C ASP A 277 -9.34 17.50 -22.81
N ILE A 278 -8.96 16.53 -21.97
CA ILE A 278 -8.52 16.77 -20.58
C ILE A 278 -7.32 17.73 -20.56
N ARG A 279 -6.29 17.49 -21.38
CA ARG A 279 -5.10 18.33 -21.42
C ARG A 279 -5.37 19.72 -22.02
N ALA A 280 -6.23 19.80 -23.04
CA ALA A 280 -6.65 21.09 -23.61
C ALA A 280 -7.41 21.96 -22.59
N ALA A 281 -8.08 21.32 -21.61
CA ALA A 281 -8.72 21.98 -20.49
C ALA A 281 -7.75 22.39 -19.35
N GLY A 282 -6.45 22.13 -19.48
CA GLY A 282 -5.42 22.46 -18.48
C GLY A 282 -5.25 21.45 -17.36
N HIS A 283 -5.79 20.24 -17.52
CA HIS A 283 -5.68 19.15 -16.53
C HIS A 283 -4.71 18.06 -17.01
N ARG A 284 -4.21 17.24 -16.08
CA ARG A 284 -3.44 16.03 -16.38
C ARG A 284 -4.39 14.87 -16.67
N ALA A 285 -4.12 14.14 -17.75
CA ALA A 285 -4.88 12.93 -18.09
C ALA A 285 -4.34 11.72 -17.34
N GLY A 286 -5.22 11.01 -16.62
CA GLY A 286 -4.92 9.79 -15.89
C GLY A 286 -5.60 8.56 -16.51
N LEU A 287 -4.95 7.39 -16.44
CA LEU A 287 -5.50 6.11 -16.92
C LEU A 287 -5.20 4.98 -15.94
N TRP A 288 -6.18 4.13 -15.73
CA TRP A 288 -6.05 2.91 -14.96
C TRP A 288 -5.63 1.73 -15.84
N LEU A 289 -4.68 0.91 -15.36
CA LEU A 289 -4.27 -0.37 -15.94
C LEU A 289 -3.95 -1.38 -14.83
N ALA A 290 -4.08 -2.67 -15.12
CA ALA A 290 -3.61 -3.77 -14.26
C ALA A 290 -2.60 -4.63 -15.03
N PRO A 291 -1.32 -4.19 -15.12
CA PRO A 291 -0.37 -4.66 -16.12
C PRO A 291 0.06 -6.12 -15.96
N PHE A 292 -0.04 -6.67 -14.74
CA PHE A 292 0.47 -8.02 -14.44
C PHE A 292 -0.61 -9.09 -14.35
N ILE A 293 -1.82 -8.77 -14.83
CA ILE A 293 -2.93 -9.73 -14.83
C ILE A 293 -3.70 -9.70 -16.16
N CYS A 294 -4.40 -10.80 -16.42
CA CYS A 294 -5.40 -10.88 -17.48
C CYS A 294 -6.61 -11.72 -17.03
N GLU A 295 -7.80 -11.39 -17.54
CA GLU A 295 -9.01 -12.17 -17.30
C GLU A 295 -9.15 -13.34 -18.29
N ALA A 296 -9.93 -14.37 -17.90
CA ALA A 296 -10.08 -15.61 -18.67
C ALA A 296 -10.64 -15.43 -20.09
N LYS A 297 -11.39 -14.35 -20.35
CA LYS A 297 -11.97 -14.06 -21.67
C LYS A 297 -11.19 -13.05 -22.49
N SER A 298 -10.01 -12.61 -22.04
CA SER A 298 -9.14 -11.75 -22.83
C SER A 298 -8.53 -12.50 -24.02
N LYS A 299 -8.23 -11.77 -25.07
CA LYS A 299 -7.47 -12.31 -26.21
C LYS A 299 -6.07 -12.72 -25.77
N LEU A 300 -5.45 -11.94 -24.87
CA LEU A 300 -4.14 -12.26 -24.30
C LEU A 300 -4.14 -13.65 -23.66
N PHE A 301 -5.12 -13.96 -22.79
CA PHE A 301 -5.23 -15.27 -22.15
C PHE A 301 -5.37 -16.41 -23.18
N ALA A 302 -6.17 -16.19 -24.22
CA ALA A 302 -6.46 -17.22 -25.23
C ALA A 302 -5.28 -17.45 -26.21
N GLN A 303 -4.56 -16.39 -26.56
CA GLN A 303 -3.50 -16.42 -27.59
C GLN A 303 -2.11 -16.70 -27.03
N HIS A 304 -1.87 -16.39 -25.76
CA HIS A 304 -0.56 -16.46 -25.11
C HIS A 304 -0.60 -17.21 -23.78
N PRO A 305 -1.02 -18.49 -23.74
CA PRO A 305 -1.05 -19.27 -22.51
C PRO A 305 0.36 -19.49 -21.90
N GLU A 306 1.42 -19.38 -22.70
CA GLU A 306 2.81 -19.43 -22.28
C GLU A 306 3.26 -18.21 -21.49
N TRP A 307 2.54 -17.08 -21.57
CA TRP A 307 2.84 -15.86 -20.82
C TRP A 307 2.31 -15.89 -19.37
N LEU A 308 1.48 -16.90 -19.06
CA LEU A 308 0.85 -16.99 -17.75
C LEU A 308 1.81 -17.57 -16.72
N LEU A 309 1.92 -16.90 -15.59
CA LEU A 309 2.60 -17.44 -14.42
C LEU A 309 1.94 -18.75 -13.99
N LYS A 310 2.72 -19.75 -13.60
CA LYS A 310 2.22 -21.08 -13.28
C LYS A 310 2.29 -21.36 -11.79
N ASP A 311 1.30 -22.11 -11.30
CA ASP A 311 1.32 -22.66 -9.94
C ASP A 311 2.26 -23.87 -9.83
N SER A 312 2.40 -24.45 -8.64
CA SER A 312 3.24 -25.64 -8.37
C SER A 312 2.82 -26.88 -9.15
N ASN A 313 1.64 -26.91 -9.74
CA ASN A 313 1.13 -28.01 -10.57
C ASN A 313 1.27 -27.72 -12.07
N GLY A 314 1.95 -26.64 -12.46
CA GLY A 314 2.14 -26.22 -13.84
C GLY A 314 0.89 -25.62 -14.51
N LYS A 315 -0.16 -25.30 -13.73
CA LYS A 315 -1.39 -24.66 -14.24
C LYS A 315 -1.29 -23.14 -14.14
N PRO A 316 -2.00 -22.39 -15.01
CA PRO A 316 -2.09 -20.94 -14.89
C PRO A 316 -2.48 -20.51 -13.47
N LEU A 317 -1.70 -19.59 -12.87
CA LEU A 317 -1.89 -19.13 -11.51
C LEU A 317 -3.11 -18.22 -11.41
N LYS A 318 -4.15 -18.69 -10.70
CA LYS A 318 -5.33 -17.90 -10.37
C LYS A 318 -4.99 -16.90 -9.28
N VAL A 319 -5.11 -15.61 -9.58
CA VAL A 319 -4.87 -14.53 -8.61
C VAL A 319 -6.06 -14.39 -7.66
N ALA A 320 -7.24 -14.09 -8.21
CA ALA A 320 -8.47 -13.99 -7.46
C ALA A 320 -9.70 -14.13 -8.39
N TYR A 321 -10.89 -14.01 -7.83
CA TYR A 321 -12.16 -14.05 -8.55
C TYR A 321 -12.86 -12.69 -8.49
N ASN A 322 -13.13 -12.09 -9.65
CA ASN A 322 -13.89 -10.85 -9.75
C ASN A 322 -15.16 -11.08 -10.59
N PRO A 323 -16.36 -11.01 -9.98
CA PRO A 323 -17.62 -11.20 -10.72
C PRO A 323 -17.93 -10.08 -11.72
N GLY A 324 -17.33 -8.91 -11.58
CA GLY A 324 -17.46 -7.78 -12.52
C GLY A 324 -16.68 -8.00 -13.83
N TRP A 325 -15.73 -8.94 -13.85
CA TRP A 325 -14.98 -9.37 -15.03
C TRP A 325 -15.47 -10.75 -15.51
N SER A 326 -14.63 -11.50 -16.21
CA SER A 326 -15.00 -12.86 -16.63
C SER A 326 -14.82 -13.94 -15.53
N GLY A 327 -14.80 -13.55 -14.28
CA GLY A 327 -14.63 -14.42 -13.12
C GLY A 327 -13.19 -14.52 -12.68
N TRP A 328 -12.51 -15.64 -12.90
CA TRP A 328 -11.10 -15.80 -12.56
C TRP A 328 -10.19 -14.94 -13.43
N PHE A 329 -9.19 -14.31 -12.78
CA PHE A 329 -8.09 -13.65 -13.48
C PHE A 329 -6.75 -14.25 -13.06
N TYR A 330 -5.75 -14.09 -13.90
CA TYR A 330 -4.50 -14.82 -13.87
C TYR A 330 -3.30 -13.89 -13.91
N ALA A 331 -2.20 -14.31 -13.30
CA ALA A 331 -0.95 -13.55 -13.28
C ALA A 331 -0.13 -13.79 -14.56
N LEU A 332 0.58 -12.75 -15.00
CA LEU A 332 1.55 -12.79 -16.09
C LEU A 332 2.97 -13.02 -15.55
N ASP A 333 3.78 -13.76 -16.30
CA ASP A 333 5.21 -13.94 -16.01
C ASP A 333 6.01 -12.75 -16.55
N ILE A 334 6.46 -11.87 -15.67
CA ILE A 334 7.24 -10.66 -16.03
C ILE A 334 8.63 -10.99 -16.62
N TYR A 335 9.10 -12.22 -16.53
CA TYR A 335 10.37 -12.65 -17.13
C TYR A 335 10.19 -13.23 -18.53
N HIS A 336 8.96 -13.49 -18.95
CA HIS A 336 8.70 -13.93 -20.33
C HIS A 336 8.95 -12.77 -21.30
N PRO A 337 9.82 -12.93 -22.32
CA PRO A 337 10.17 -11.85 -23.26
C PRO A 337 8.95 -11.22 -23.94
N GLY A 338 7.96 -12.03 -24.34
CA GLY A 338 6.73 -11.56 -24.97
C GLY A 338 5.87 -10.68 -24.05
N VAL A 339 5.83 -10.97 -22.73
CA VAL A 339 5.15 -10.12 -21.74
C VAL A 339 5.83 -8.76 -21.66
N ARG A 340 7.17 -8.73 -21.57
CA ARG A 340 7.94 -7.48 -21.51
C ARG A 340 7.74 -6.63 -22.77
N GLU A 341 7.84 -7.23 -23.95
CA GLU A 341 7.62 -6.54 -25.24
C GLU A 341 6.18 -5.99 -25.33
N TYR A 342 5.19 -6.80 -24.95
CA TYR A 342 3.79 -6.39 -24.93
C TYR A 342 3.56 -5.19 -23.99
N LEU A 343 4.03 -5.26 -22.74
CA LEU A 343 3.89 -4.16 -21.77
C LEU A 343 4.62 -2.91 -22.26
N THR A 344 5.83 -3.04 -22.79
CA THR A 344 6.54 -1.90 -23.38
C THR A 344 5.71 -1.24 -24.49
N THR A 345 5.13 -2.04 -25.39
CA THR A 345 4.26 -1.53 -26.46
C THR A 345 3.02 -0.82 -25.92
N VAL A 346 2.38 -1.40 -24.90
CA VAL A 346 1.21 -0.80 -24.23
C VAL A 346 1.58 0.56 -23.63
N PHE A 347 2.61 0.61 -22.79
CA PHE A 347 2.95 1.85 -22.07
C PHE A 347 3.48 2.95 -22.98
N VAL A 348 4.32 2.62 -23.98
CA VAL A 348 4.72 3.59 -25.01
C VAL A 348 3.50 4.13 -25.74
N THR A 349 2.51 3.29 -26.04
CA THR A 349 1.28 3.76 -26.68
C THR A 349 0.47 4.66 -25.75
N VAL A 350 0.28 4.28 -24.50
CA VAL A 350 -0.49 5.05 -23.51
C VAL A 350 0.16 6.41 -23.22
N VAL A 351 1.47 6.45 -23.01
CA VAL A 351 2.18 7.68 -22.63
C VAL A 351 2.48 8.54 -23.84
N GLU A 352 3.11 7.99 -24.89
CA GLU A 352 3.64 8.81 -25.98
C GLU A 352 2.59 9.08 -27.06
N ARG A 353 1.70 8.11 -27.36
CA ARG A 353 0.71 8.28 -28.45
C ARG A 353 -0.61 8.82 -27.95
N TRP A 354 -1.11 8.32 -26.79
CA TRP A 354 -2.38 8.76 -26.22
C TRP A 354 -2.21 9.97 -25.30
N GLY A 355 -1.02 10.16 -24.68
CA GLY A 355 -0.64 11.31 -23.91
C GLY A 355 -1.18 11.34 -22.49
N PHE A 356 -1.27 10.19 -21.84
CA PHE A 356 -1.56 10.11 -20.43
C PHE A 356 -0.32 10.44 -19.59
N GLU A 357 -0.52 11.15 -18.49
CA GLU A 357 0.55 11.72 -17.65
C GLU A 357 0.56 11.13 -16.24
N LEU A 358 -0.54 10.48 -15.81
CA LEU A 358 -0.63 9.72 -14.56
C LEU A 358 -1.20 8.34 -14.86
N LEU A 359 -0.53 7.29 -14.38
CA LEU A 359 -0.95 5.91 -14.58
C LEU A 359 -1.23 5.25 -13.22
N LYS A 360 -2.51 4.95 -12.96
CA LYS A 360 -2.90 4.10 -11.82
C LYS A 360 -2.66 2.66 -12.21
N LEU A 361 -1.63 2.05 -11.62
CA LEU A 361 -1.21 0.68 -11.91
C LEU A 361 -1.64 -0.22 -10.77
N ASP A 362 -2.58 -1.11 -11.07
CA ASP A 362 -3.30 -1.88 -10.08
C ASP A 362 -2.95 -3.37 -10.07
N PHE A 363 -3.30 -4.09 -8.99
CA PHE A 363 -3.03 -5.53 -8.80
C PHE A 363 -1.55 -5.90 -8.93
N LEU A 364 -0.63 -4.98 -8.60
CA LEU A 364 0.80 -5.16 -8.82
C LEU A 364 1.38 -6.36 -8.05
N TYR A 365 0.78 -6.74 -6.91
CA TYR A 365 1.19 -7.92 -6.12
C TYR A 365 1.15 -9.22 -6.93
N ALA A 366 0.39 -9.28 -8.02
CA ALA A 366 0.26 -10.47 -8.84
C ALA A 366 1.60 -10.94 -9.44
N ALA A 367 2.51 -10.00 -9.74
CA ALA A 367 3.82 -10.30 -10.32
C ALA A 367 4.67 -11.24 -9.44
N CYS A 368 4.58 -11.13 -8.10
CA CYS A 368 5.47 -11.84 -7.18
C CYS A 368 4.83 -13.04 -6.46
N LEU A 369 3.66 -13.52 -6.90
CA LEU A 369 2.95 -14.61 -6.24
C LEU A 369 3.67 -15.96 -6.31
N ALA A 370 4.38 -16.25 -7.40
CA ALA A 370 5.13 -17.48 -7.59
C ALA A 370 6.53 -17.17 -8.16
N PRO A 371 7.48 -16.71 -7.32
CA PRO A 371 8.82 -16.37 -7.75
C PRO A 371 9.57 -17.64 -8.23
N PRO A 372 10.49 -17.53 -9.20
CA PRO A 372 11.40 -18.61 -9.54
C PRO A 372 12.36 -18.89 -8.37
N THR A 373 12.89 -20.10 -8.27
CA THR A 373 13.79 -20.49 -7.16
C THR A 373 15.11 -19.71 -7.11
N SER A 374 15.46 -18.99 -8.16
CA SER A 374 16.63 -18.10 -8.21
C SER A 374 16.36 -16.70 -7.66
N LYS A 375 15.12 -16.38 -7.28
CA LYS A 375 14.72 -15.05 -6.80
C LYS A 375 13.73 -15.11 -5.66
N THR A 376 13.79 -14.12 -4.78
CA THR A 376 12.77 -13.87 -3.76
C THR A 376 11.57 -13.13 -4.36
N ARG A 377 10.43 -13.09 -3.63
CA ARG A 377 9.28 -12.23 -4.00
C ARG A 377 9.67 -10.75 -4.04
N GLY A 378 10.53 -10.30 -3.11
CA GLY A 378 11.05 -8.93 -3.07
C GLY A 378 11.81 -8.57 -4.34
N GLN A 379 12.71 -9.46 -4.82
CA GLN A 379 13.44 -9.26 -6.07
C GLN A 379 12.51 -9.23 -7.30
N VAL A 380 11.53 -10.14 -7.36
CA VAL A 380 10.56 -10.14 -8.46
C VAL A 380 9.76 -8.85 -8.49
N MET A 381 9.33 -8.36 -7.31
CA MET A 381 8.57 -7.10 -7.24
C MET A 381 9.44 -5.90 -7.59
N HIS A 382 10.71 -5.90 -7.17
CA HIS A 382 11.67 -4.88 -7.58
C HIS A 382 11.84 -4.84 -9.10
N ASP A 383 12.10 -5.99 -9.74
CA ASP A 383 12.24 -6.10 -11.20
C ASP A 383 10.95 -5.67 -11.93
N ALA A 384 9.77 -5.95 -11.34
CA ALA A 384 8.48 -5.54 -11.87
C ALA A 384 8.30 -4.00 -11.83
N ILE A 385 8.68 -3.36 -10.73
CA ILE A 385 8.61 -1.89 -10.59
C ILE A 385 9.62 -1.20 -11.50
N GLU A 386 10.85 -1.72 -11.62
CA GLU A 386 11.84 -1.18 -12.57
C GLU A 386 11.32 -1.30 -14.02
N LEU A 387 10.75 -2.45 -14.41
CA LEU A 387 10.11 -2.61 -15.72
C LEU A 387 9.03 -1.55 -15.98
N LEU A 388 8.16 -1.31 -15.01
CA LEU A 388 7.11 -0.29 -15.13
C LEU A 388 7.68 1.12 -15.21
N SER A 389 8.68 1.43 -14.39
CA SER A 389 9.39 2.72 -14.41
C SER A 389 9.99 3.01 -15.78
N ASP A 390 10.69 2.01 -16.36
CA ASP A 390 11.29 2.10 -17.69
C ASP A 390 10.23 2.31 -18.78
N CYS A 391 9.11 1.57 -18.70
CA CYS A 391 8.04 1.65 -19.68
C CYS A 391 7.21 2.93 -19.58
N CYS A 392 6.95 3.43 -18.37
CA CYS A 392 6.15 4.64 -18.13
C CYS A 392 6.91 5.94 -18.42
N GLY A 393 8.24 5.90 -18.42
CA GLY A 393 9.09 7.05 -18.73
C GLY A 393 8.78 8.27 -17.87
N LYS A 394 8.21 9.33 -18.46
CA LYS A 394 7.89 10.58 -17.76
C LYS A 394 6.53 10.61 -17.06
N ALA A 395 5.67 9.60 -17.27
CA ALA A 395 4.37 9.56 -16.63
C ALA A 395 4.52 9.20 -15.14
N GLU A 396 3.75 9.88 -14.29
CA GLU A 396 3.71 9.58 -12.86
C GLU A 396 2.98 8.26 -12.61
N ILE A 397 3.52 7.42 -11.75
CA ILE A 397 2.90 6.16 -11.33
C ILE A 397 2.16 6.38 -10.02
N LEU A 398 0.88 6.02 -10.01
CA LEU A 398 0.09 5.74 -8.80
C LEU A 398 0.04 4.23 -8.61
N ALA A 399 0.83 3.71 -7.70
CA ALA A 399 0.88 2.27 -7.41
C ALA A 399 -0.31 1.84 -6.53
N CYS A 400 -0.97 0.74 -6.92
CA CYS A 400 -2.12 0.20 -6.24
C CYS A 400 -2.03 -1.33 -6.16
N GLY A 401 -2.54 -1.96 -5.09
CA GLY A 401 -2.40 -3.40 -4.90
C GLY A 401 -0.94 -3.87 -4.90
N VAL A 402 -0.05 -3.19 -4.19
CA VAL A 402 1.40 -3.43 -4.25
C VAL A 402 1.96 -3.74 -2.85
N PRO A 403 2.88 -4.72 -2.67
CA PRO A 403 3.65 -4.86 -1.45
C PRO A 403 4.33 -3.53 -1.09
N LEU A 404 3.94 -2.95 0.05
CA LEU A 404 4.11 -1.51 0.29
C LEU A 404 5.58 -1.06 0.25
N GLY A 405 6.48 -1.82 0.88
CA GLY A 405 7.91 -1.47 0.94
C GLY A 405 8.63 -1.48 -0.40
N SER A 406 8.10 -2.19 -1.40
CA SER A 406 8.71 -2.28 -2.73
C SER A 406 8.63 -0.99 -3.55
N VAL A 407 7.72 -0.07 -3.17
CA VAL A 407 7.50 1.20 -3.88
C VAL A 407 8.00 2.43 -3.13
N PHE A 408 8.61 2.25 -1.96
CA PHE A 408 9.20 3.37 -1.22
C PHE A 408 10.24 4.09 -2.05
N LYS A 409 10.01 5.39 -2.32
CA LYS A 409 10.81 6.26 -3.20
C LYS A 409 10.98 5.74 -4.64
N LYS A 410 10.05 4.92 -5.12
CA LYS A 410 10.06 4.38 -6.49
C LYS A 410 8.91 4.92 -7.35
N VAL A 411 7.87 5.47 -6.74
CA VAL A 411 6.67 5.97 -7.42
C VAL A 411 6.28 7.34 -6.89
N ALA A 412 5.59 8.12 -7.72
CA ALA A 412 5.09 9.44 -7.32
C ALA A 412 3.99 9.33 -6.27
N TYR A 413 3.05 8.40 -6.47
CA TYR A 413 1.91 8.17 -5.57
C TYR A 413 1.72 6.69 -5.27
N CYS A 414 1.17 6.39 -4.09
CA CYS A 414 0.74 5.05 -3.72
C CYS A 414 -0.59 5.09 -2.97
N ARG A 415 -1.51 4.20 -3.32
CA ARG A 415 -2.71 3.93 -2.54
C ARG A 415 -2.31 3.49 -1.13
N THR A 416 -2.87 4.08 -0.10
CA THR A 416 -2.50 3.82 1.30
C THR A 416 -3.55 3.05 2.09
N GLY A 417 -4.68 2.70 1.48
CA GLY A 417 -5.76 1.93 2.08
C GLY A 417 -6.51 1.08 1.07
N ALA A 418 -7.41 0.23 1.55
CA ALA A 418 -8.38 -0.46 0.70
C ALA A 418 -9.32 0.54 0.02
N ASP A 419 -10.03 0.10 -1.01
CA ASP A 419 -11.10 0.90 -1.60
C ASP A 419 -12.16 1.26 -0.57
N ILE A 420 -12.63 2.51 -0.59
CA ILE A 420 -13.78 2.88 0.21
C ILE A 420 -15.02 2.12 -0.27
N HIS A 421 -16.00 1.97 0.59
CA HIS A 421 -17.31 1.43 0.27
C HIS A 421 -18.34 2.55 0.27
N LEU A 422 -19.40 2.43 -0.53
CA LEU A 422 -20.54 3.38 -0.53
C LEU A 422 -21.39 3.29 0.76
N ARG A 423 -20.89 2.55 1.76
CA ARG A 423 -21.37 2.45 3.15
C ARG A 423 -20.14 2.44 4.05
N TRP A 424 -20.33 2.69 5.35
CA TRP A 424 -19.22 2.67 6.30
C TRP A 424 -18.46 1.34 6.36
N GLU A 425 -19.19 0.21 6.25
CA GLU A 425 -18.58 -1.13 6.27
C GLU A 425 -19.30 -2.09 5.32
N HIS A 426 -18.52 -2.96 4.66
CA HIS A 426 -19.04 -4.06 3.87
C HIS A 426 -19.28 -5.29 4.73
N ARG A 427 -20.50 -5.45 5.27
CA ARG A 427 -20.83 -6.48 6.28
C ARG A 427 -20.44 -7.90 5.91
N ALA A 428 -20.62 -8.34 4.65
CA ALA A 428 -20.30 -9.69 4.21
C ALA A 428 -18.77 -9.94 4.21
N LEU A 429 -17.97 -9.00 3.70
CA LEU A 429 -16.51 -9.11 3.69
C LEU A 429 -15.94 -8.97 5.11
N ALA A 430 -16.52 -8.15 5.97
CA ALA A 430 -16.20 -8.07 7.38
C ALA A 430 -16.47 -9.40 8.09
N PHE A 431 -17.60 -10.05 7.79
CA PHE A 431 -17.94 -11.36 8.35
C PHE A 431 -16.91 -12.42 7.99
N VAL A 432 -16.40 -12.44 6.76
CA VAL A 432 -15.35 -13.39 6.35
C VAL A 432 -13.94 -12.94 6.76
N ARG A 433 -13.81 -11.79 7.44
CA ARG A 433 -12.57 -11.24 7.98
C ARG A 433 -11.50 -10.97 6.91
N HIS A 434 -11.91 -10.56 5.72
CA HIS A 434 -11.01 -10.16 4.66
C HIS A 434 -10.36 -8.82 5.03
N ARG A 435 -9.03 -8.78 5.11
CA ARG A 435 -8.27 -7.60 5.56
C ARG A 435 -8.08 -6.57 4.44
N GLU A 436 -8.18 -6.99 3.22
CA GLU A 436 -8.10 -6.20 1.98
C GLU A 436 -9.50 -5.85 1.43
N ARG A 437 -10.50 -5.88 2.29
CA ARG A 437 -11.90 -5.65 1.88
C ARG A 437 -12.18 -4.20 1.55
N VAL A 438 -13.02 -4.00 0.55
CA VAL A 438 -13.67 -2.71 0.27
C VAL A 438 -14.46 -2.27 1.51
N SER A 439 -14.03 -1.19 2.17
CA SER A 439 -14.62 -0.71 3.43
C SER A 439 -14.10 0.69 3.78
N THR A 440 -15.00 1.65 3.96
CA THR A 440 -14.66 3.02 4.38
C THR A 440 -13.95 3.04 5.73
N LEU A 441 -14.44 2.25 6.71
CA LEU A 441 -13.80 2.13 8.02
C LEU A 441 -12.36 1.62 7.91
N VAL A 442 -12.11 0.57 7.11
CA VAL A 442 -10.77 -0.01 6.97
C VAL A 442 -9.84 0.92 6.21
N ALA A 443 -10.33 1.58 5.16
CA ALA A 443 -9.58 2.58 4.41
C ALA A 443 -9.10 3.71 5.32
N LEU A 444 -10.01 4.40 6.02
CA LEU A 444 -9.67 5.51 6.92
C LEU A 444 -8.73 5.09 8.04
N ARG A 445 -8.99 3.93 8.68
CA ARG A 445 -8.11 3.39 9.72
C ARG A 445 -6.70 3.17 9.19
N THR A 446 -6.56 2.62 8.00
CA THR A 446 -5.28 2.32 7.38
C THR A 446 -4.56 3.61 6.97
N VAL A 447 -5.25 4.56 6.38
CA VAL A 447 -4.71 5.89 6.03
C VAL A 447 -4.15 6.58 7.28
N LEU A 448 -4.93 6.63 8.37
CA LEU A 448 -4.49 7.24 9.64
C LEU A 448 -3.26 6.54 10.26
N HIS A 449 -3.11 5.22 10.12
CA HIS A 449 -1.93 4.52 10.63
C HIS A 449 -0.73 4.53 9.67
N ARG A 450 -0.92 5.00 8.43
CA ARG A 450 0.13 5.17 7.43
C ARG A 450 0.43 6.63 7.10
N TRP A 451 -0.19 7.58 7.81
CA TRP A 451 -0.07 9.02 7.56
C TRP A 451 1.37 9.52 7.43
N ALA A 452 2.27 8.99 8.27
CA ALA A 452 3.68 9.38 8.30
C ALA A 452 4.48 8.92 7.06
N LEU A 453 3.91 8.11 6.17
CA LEU A 453 4.52 7.75 4.87
C LEU A 453 4.31 8.85 3.83
N ASP A 454 3.25 9.66 3.98
CA ASP A 454 2.95 10.74 3.05
C ASP A 454 4.09 11.76 2.99
N GLY A 455 4.52 12.09 1.77
CA GLY A 455 5.61 13.03 1.56
C GLY A 455 7.00 12.54 1.97
N CYS A 456 7.09 11.41 2.68
CA CYS A 456 8.35 10.77 3.08
C CYS A 456 8.87 9.78 2.04
N VAL A 457 7.99 8.91 1.54
CA VAL A 457 8.37 7.79 0.67
C VAL A 457 7.57 7.75 -0.64
N PHE A 458 6.42 8.39 -0.69
CA PHE A 458 5.56 8.64 -1.84
C PHE A 458 4.51 9.71 -1.47
N GLY A 459 3.72 10.21 -2.43
CA GLY A 459 2.49 10.93 -2.16
C GLY A 459 1.36 9.94 -1.87
N ALA A 460 0.68 10.09 -0.72
CA ALA A 460 -0.40 9.19 -0.35
C ALA A 460 -1.66 9.43 -1.19
N ASP A 461 -2.23 8.33 -1.70
CA ASP A 461 -3.59 8.29 -2.24
C ASP A 461 -4.51 7.62 -1.19
N PRO A 462 -5.34 8.38 -0.48
CA PRO A 462 -6.25 7.86 0.53
C PRO A 462 -7.53 7.28 -0.07
N ASP A 463 -7.64 7.24 -1.40
CA ASP A 463 -8.84 6.98 -2.20
C ASP A 463 -9.72 8.24 -2.37
N VAL A 464 -11.03 8.09 -2.59
CA VAL A 464 -11.92 9.21 -2.91
C VAL A 464 -12.65 9.74 -1.69
N TYR A 465 -13.05 11.01 -1.76
CA TYR A 465 -14.15 11.58 -0.98
C TYR A 465 -15.39 11.66 -1.87
N LEU A 466 -16.57 11.48 -1.29
CA LEU A 466 -17.85 11.52 -2.00
C LEU A 466 -18.83 12.38 -1.21
N LEU A 467 -19.24 13.51 -1.79
CA LEU A 467 -20.19 14.46 -1.16
C LEU A 467 -21.61 14.32 -1.71
N ARG A 468 -21.79 13.69 -2.87
CA ARG A 468 -23.12 13.44 -3.41
C ARG A 468 -24.01 12.68 -2.44
N THR A 469 -25.32 12.88 -2.54
CA THR A 469 -26.32 12.17 -1.73
C THR A 469 -26.89 10.94 -2.43
N ASP A 470 -26.87 10.91 -3.76
CA ASP A 470 -27.36 9.81 -4.58
C ASP A 470 -26.35 8.67 -4.73
N GLY A 471 -26.84 7.45 -4.90
CA GLY A 471 -26.02 6.26 -5.20
C GLY A 471 -25.01 5.87 -4.13
N GLN A 472 -25.11 6.42 -2.90
CA GLN A 472 -24.28 6.07 -1.76
C GLN A 472 -25.10 6.13 -0.46
N HIS A 473 -24.54 5.64 0.66
CA HIS A 473 -25.26 5.48 1.93
C HIS A 473 -24.47 5.98 3.14
N LEU A 474 -23.43 6.78 2.92
CA LEU A 474 -22.74 7.48 4.00
C LEU A 474 -23.62 8.65 4.47
N THR A 475 -23.68 8.87 5.77
CA THR A 475 -24.32 10.06 6.33
C THR A 475 -23.47 11.30 6.06
N PRO A 476 -24.02 12.54 6.10
CA PRO A 476 -23.22 13.76 5.97
C PRO A 476 -22.02 13.80 6.94
N THR A 477 -22.20 13.41 8.20
CA THR A 477 -21.11 13.30 9.18
C THR A 477 -20.01 12.34 8.72
N GLN A 478 -20.38 11.18 8.16
CA GLN A 478 -19.42 10.20 7.63
C GLN A 478 -18.69 10.73 6.39
N GLN A 479 -19.40 11.42 5.49
CA GLN A 479 -18.83 12.04 4.30
C GLN A 479 -17.78 13.10 4.68
N TYR A 480 -18.14 14.00 5.61
CA TYR A 480 -17.20 15.00 6.10
C TYR A 480 -15.98 14.37 6.80
N THR A 481 -16.16 13.29 7.57
CA THR A 481 -15.05 12.57 8.19
C THR A 481 -14.10 11.96 7.15
N VAL A 482 -14.63 11.35 6.08
CA VAL A 482 -13.81 10.87 4.95
C VAL A 482 -13.04 12.03 4.32
N LEU A 483 -13.73 13.12 4.01
CA LEU A 483 -13.14 14.31 3.42
C LEU A 483 -11.99 14.87 4.29
N LEU A 484 -12.23 15.04 5.60
CA LEU A 484 -11.24 15.59 6.53
C LEU A 484 -10.00 14.70 6.64
N VAL A 485 -10.17 13.38 6.77
CA VAL A 485 -9.04 12.45 6.83
C VAL A 485 -8.26 12.46 5.52
N ASN A 486 -8.96 12.47 4.37
CA ASN A 486 -8.30 12.52 3.07
C ASN A 486 -7.52 13.84 2.91
N ALA A 487 -8.09 14.98 3.29
CA ALA A 487 -7.43 16.28 3.22
C ALA A 487 -6.16 16.34 4.07
N LEU A 488 -6.18 15.78 5.28
CA LEU A 488 -5.06 15.85 6.22
C LEU A 488 -3.98 14.78 6.00
N CYS A 489 -4.34 13.63 5.42
CA CYS A 489 -3.44 12.47 5.32
C CYS A 489 -3.17 12.02 3.88
N GLY A 490 -3.63 12.78 2.86
CA GLY A 490 -3.46 12.45 1.47
C GLY A 490 -2.91 13.61 0.64
N ARG A 491 -2.30 13.26 -0.50
CA ARG A 491 -1.83 14.22 -1.52
C ARG A 491 -2.59 14.15 -2.82
N LEU A 492 -3.08 12.97 -3.18
CA LEU A 492 -3.91 12.78 -4.37
C LEU A 492 -5.36 12.66 -3.93
N LEU A 493 -6.13 13.75 -4.08
CA LEU A 493 -7.48 13.89 -3.53
C LEU A 493 -8.50 13.77 -4.64
N PHE A 494 -8.99 12.58 -4.87
CA PHE A 494 -9.97 12.28 -5.90
C PHE A 494 -11.42 12.35 -5.39
N THR A 495 -12.32 12.73 -6.29
CA THR A 495 -13.77 12.46 -6.18
C THR A 495 -14.26 11.75 -7.45
N SER A 496 -15.39 11.05 -7.35
CA SER A 496 -16.13 10.53 -8.50
C SER A 496 -17.46 11.24 -8.70
N ASP A 497 -17.69 12.35 -8.00
CA ASP A 497 -18.92 13.11 -8.05
C ASP A 497 -18.97 14.06 -9.25
N GLY A 498 -20.18 14.34 -9.74
CA GLY A 498 -20.43 15.45 -10.63
C GLY A 498 -20.45 16.76 -9.83
N VAL A 499 -19.32 17.45 -9.77
CA VAL A 499 -19.16 18.64 -8.91
C VAL A 499 -20.10 19.80 -9.27
N GLY A 500 -20.62 19.83 -10.48
CA GLY A 500 -21.64 20.80 -10.90
C GLY A 500 -23.01 20.59 -10.24
N GLU A 501 -23.26 19.40 -9.69
CA GLU A 501 -24.49 19.03 -9.00
C GLU A 501 -24.48 19.39 -7.51
N TYR A 502 -23.34 19.85 -6.97
CA TYR A 502 -23.19 20.18 -5.55
C TYR A 502 -24.07 21.36 -5.13
N ASP A 503 -24.78 21.20 -4.02
CA ASP A 503 -25.50 22.28 -3.34
C ASP A 503 -24.53 23.22 -2.58
N ALA A 504 -25.07 24.17 -1.83
CA ALA A 504 -24.27 25.15 -1.11
C ALA A 504 -23.46 24.54 0.04
N GLU A 505 -23.97 23.52 0.72
CA GLU A 505 -23.29 22.83 1.84
C GLU A 505 -22.12 22.01 1.29
N GLN A 506 -22.36 21.20 0.25
CA GLN A 506 -21.32 20.40 -0.42
C GLN A 506 -20.20 21.26 -1.03
N ARG A 507 -20.52 22.45 -1.54
CA ARG A 507 -19.50 23.40 -2.01
C ARG A 507 -18.66 23.95 -0.87
N SER A 508 -19.28 24.27 0.27
CA SER A 508 -18.55 24.69 1.48
C SER A 508 -17.64 23.58 2.01
N GLU A 509 -18.07 22.32 1.95
CA GLU A 509 -17.24 21.17 2.31
C GLU A 509 -16.07 21.00 1.34
N LEU A 510 -16.25 21.23 0.03
CA LEU A 510 -15.18 21.22 -0.96
C LEU A 510 -14.15 22.34 -0.72
N GLU A 511 -14.59 23.54 -0.32
CA GLU A 511 -13.72 24.62 0.11
C GLU A 511 -12.94 24.24 1.38
N ALA A 512 -13.58 23.59 2.35
CA ALA A 512 -12.92 23.07 3.54
C ALA A 512 -11.87 22.01 3.20
N LEU A 513 -12.14 21.09 2.24
CA LEU A 513 -11.15 20.15 1.73
C LEU A 513 -9.90 20.87 1.22
N GLN A 514 -10.07 21.88 0.35
CA GLN A 514 -8.96 22.64 -0.20
C GLN A 514 -8.17 23.39 0.87
N TYR A 515 -8.87 23.95 1.86
CA TYR A 515 -8.25 24.61 3.00
C TYR A 515 -7.40 23.65 3.82
N TRP A 516 -7.93 22.48 4.21
CA TRP A 516 -7.23 21.51 5.05
C TRP A 516 -6.18 20.69 4.28
N ALA A 517 -6.31 20.51 2.98
CA ALA A 517 -5.30 19.85 2.16
C ALA A 517 -3.96 20.60 2.10
N ALA A 518 -3.96 21.90 2.40
CA ALA A 518 -2.75 22.70 2.51
C ALA A 518 -2.22 22.84 3.95
N ALA A 519 -2.83 22.12 4.91
CA ALA A 519 -2.37 22.10 6.29
C ALA A 519 -1.27 21.04 6.50
N GLU A 520 -0.43 21.27 7.51
CA GLU A 520 0.65 20.36 7.87
C GLU A 520 0.28 19.59 9.13
N VAL A 521 0.26 18.26 9.04
CA VAL A 521 0.07 17.37 10.20
C VAL A 521 1.40 17.20 10.92
N GLN A 522 1.48 17.68 12.15
CA GLN A 522 2.69 17.63 12.98
C GLN A 522 2.82 16.29 13.74
N SER A 523 1.70 15.75 14.16
CA SER A 523 1.63 14.46 14.86
C SER A 523 0.24 13.87 14.80
N LEU A 524 0.16 12.53 14.89
CA LEU A 524 -1.09 11.79 15.00
C LEU A 524 -1.03 10.87 16.23
N LYS A 525 -2.14 10.76 16.93
CA LYS A 525 -2.24 9.92 18.12
C LYS A 525 -3.58 9.18 18.13
N GLU A 526 -3.54 7.85 18.16
CA GLU A 526 -4.71 7.06 18.51
C GLU A 526 -4.90 7.15 20.03
N VAL A 527 -5.89 7.93 20.46
CA VAL A 527 -6.17 8.17 21.90
C VAL A 527 -7.01 7.05 22.53
N ARG A 528 -7.81 6.37 21.72
CA ARG A 528 -8.54 5.12 22.01
C ARG A 528 -8.64 4.32 20.71
N PRO A 529 -8.96 3.02 20.74
CA PRO A 529 -9.16 2.25 19.53
C PRO A 529 -10.14 2.94 18.57
N ASP A 530 -9.65 3.25 17.34
CA ASP A 530 -10.41 3.93 16.30
C ASP A 530 -10.84 5.38 16.63
N VAL A 531 -10.17 6.04 17.58
CA VAL A 531 -10.37 7.47 17.92
C VAL A 531 -9.02 8.19 17.87
N PHE A 532 -8.92 9.20 17.02
CA PHE A 532 -7.66 9.83 16.69
C PHE A 532 -7.67 11.34 16.99
N GLN A 533 -6.50 11.84 17.34
CA GLN A 533 -6.21 13.26 17.45
C GLN A 533 -4.97 13.58 16.61
N LEU A 534 -5.10 14.57 15.73
CA LEU A 534 -4.01 15.10 14.91
C LEU A 534 -3.70 16.53 15.39
N ALA A 535 -2.43 16.82 15.59
CA ALA A 535 -1.96 18.19 15.71
C ALA A 535 -1.68 18.74 14.30
N VAL A 536 -2.31 19.85 13.97
CA VAL A 536 -2.31 20.41 12.62
C VAL A 536 -1.88 21.88 12.68
N THR A 537 -1.07 22.32 11.71
CA THR A 537 -0.69 23.72 11.52
C THR A 537 -1.15 24.19 10.15
N ARG A 538 -1.81 25.35 10.10
CA ARG A 538 -2.22 26.01 8.87
C ARG A 538 -2.04 27.52 9.00
N GLU A 539 -1.31 28.13 8.08
CA GLU A 539 -1.05 29.59 8.06
C GLU A 539 -0.46 30.14 9.38
N GLY A 540 0.33 29.32 10.08
CA GLY A 540 0.94 29.66 11.36
C GLY A 540 0.05 29.41 12.59
N GLU A 541 -1.23 29.17 12.38
CA GLU A 541 -2.18 28.83 13.44
C GLU A 541 -2.17 27.32 13.76
N ARG A 542 -2.47 26.99 15.00
CA ARG A 542 -2.49 25.60 15.51
C ARG A 542 -3.91 25.11 15.72
N TYR A 543 -4.16 23.90 15.23
CA TYR A 543 -5.46 23.24 15.34
C TYR A 543 -5.29 21.80 15.84
N ARG A 544 -6.38 21.24 16.36
CA ARG A 544 -6.52 19.81 16.63
C ARG A 544 -7.64 19.26 15.76
N ALA A 545 -7.32 18.34 14.89
CA ALA A 545 -8.33 17.53 14.21
C ALA A 545 -8.60 16.28 15.06
N LEU A 546 -9.87 16.04 15.35
CA LEU A 546 -10.34 14.92 16.16
C LEU A 546 -11.21 14.04 15.26
N VAL A 547 -10.96 12.73 15.27
CA VAL A 547 -11.64 11.76 14.38
C VAL A 547 -12.12 10.56 15.18
N ASN A 548 -13.41 10.30 15.16
CA ASN A 548 -14.05 9.14 15.76
C ASN A 548 -14.57 8.21 14.66
N LEU A 549 -13.91 7.08 14.41
CA LEU A 549 -14.35 6.09 13.44
C LEU A 549 -15.38 5.09 14.03
N THR A 550 -15.72 5.20 15.32
CA THR A 550 -16.67 4.30 15.98
C THR A 550 -18.10 4.82 15.85
N GLY A 551 -19.09 3.92 15.89
CA GLY A 551 -20.51 4.31 15.90
C GLY A 551 -21.07 4.79 17.25
N LYS A 552 -20.20 5.19 18.19
CA LYS A 552 -20.59 5.63 19.54
C LYS A 552 -19.91 6.94 19.87
N ALA A 553 -20.56 7.77 20.66
CA ALA A 553 -19.96 8.98 21.17
C ALA A 553 -18.70 8.68 21.99
N GLN A 554 -17.66 9.51 21.81
CA GLN A 554 -16.33 9.33 22.43
C GLN A 554 -15.81 10.65 22.99
N PRO A 555 -15.49 10.72 24.29
CA PRO A 555 -14.86 11.92 24.87
C PRO A 555 -13.36 11.96 24.51
N VAL A 556 -12.90 13.13 24.05
CA VAL A 556 -11.49 13.44 23.73
C VAL A 556 -11.14 14.78 24.37
N GLY A 557 -10.53 14.76 25.57
CA GLY A 557 -10.33 15.96 26.37
C GLY A 557 -11.68 16.58 26.79
N GLU A 558 -11.88 17.84 26.47
CA GLU A 558 -13.12 18.59 26.73
C GLU A 558 -14.19 18.43 25.64
N VAL A 559 -13.85 17.80 24.49
CA VAL A 559 -14.75 17.60 23.36
C VAL A 559 -15.36 16.20 23.44
N THR A 560 -16.66 16.08 23.24
CA THR A 560 -17.33 14.80 23.00
C THR A 560 -17.64 14.71 21.51
N LEU A 561 -17.03 13.75 20.82
CA LEU A 561 -17.31 13.45 19.42
C LEU A 561 -18.51 12.51 19.33
N GLU A 562 -19.43 12.81 18.46
CA GLU A 562 -20.51 11.88 18.10
C GLU A 562 -19.96 10.67 17.32
N GLY A 563 -20.81 9.65 17.09
CA GLY A 563 -20.42 8.49 16.29
C GLY A 563 -20.07 8.89 14.85
N TYR A 564 -18.90 8.46 14.38
CA TYR A 564 -18.37 8.72 13.05
C TYR A 564 -17.99 10.19 12.76
N GLU A 565 -17.78 10.99 13.78
CA GLU A 565 -17.52 12.41 13.64
C GLU A 565 -16.03 12.73 13.51
N GLY A 566 -15.72 13.57 12.49
CA GLY A 566 -14.45 14.28 12.37
C GLY A 566 -14.69 15.79 12.56
N VAL A 567 -13.87 16.46 13.35
CA VAL A 567 -13.98 17.91 13.60
C VAL A 567 -12.60 18.54 13.79
N VAL A 568 -12.47 19.80 13.42
CA VAL A 568 -11.28 20.59 13.71
C VAL A 568 -11.63 21.65 14.74
N VAL A 569 -10.80 21.74 15.80
CA VAL A 569 -10.94 22.73 16.89
C VAL A 569 -9.63 23.52 17.01
N THR A 570 -9.72 24.78 17.42
CA THR A 570 -8.53 25.59 17.73
C THR A 570 -7.80 25.00 18.95
N SER A 571 -6.46 25.05 18.93
CA SER A 571 -5.60 24.49 20.00
C SER A 571 -5.46 25.45 21.17
#